data_68ccacfa4ceeb4a6421e2a75c6883907
#
_entry.id   68ccacfa4ceeb4a6421e2a75c6883907
#
_cell.length_a   1.000
_cell.length_b   1.000
_cell.length_c   1.000
_cell.angle_alpha   90.00
_cell.angle_beta   90.00
_cell.angle_gamma   90.00
#
_symmetry.space_group_name_H-M   'P 1'
#
loop_
_entity.id
_entity.type
_entity.pdbx_description
1 polymer ?
#
loop_
_entity_poly.entity_id
_entity_poly.type
_entity_poly.pdbx_seq_one_letter_code
_entity_poly.pdbx_strand_id
1 'polypeptide(L)'
;TGYSQFSLTSGMQYLNMYLQNEINEIASLDILSTGKVPDDCNTLVITTPNKDFDDIATNAIMDYINKGGNILWLNSAIANQVDYTNVNKILATYGVNPFEVGAIRETDISKMVSQSPDLIIPEIQYSDVTKKIYNSTGVIFLNATKINVVDSEALSNLKVTKTDLIKTS
;
A
#
# COMPACT_ATOMS: atom_id res chain seq x y z
N THR A 1 -10.80 6.87 -11.74
CA THR A 1 -9.80 7.57 -10.91
C THR A 1 -8.55 7.84 -11.72
N GLY A 2 -8.12 9.04 -11.93
CA GLY A 2 -6.95 9.36 -12.75
C GLY A 2 -5.58 9.13 -12.06
N TYR A 3 -5.49 8.46 -10.91
CA TYR A 3 -4.28 8.31 -10.12
C TYR A 3 -3.67 6.91 -10.11
N SER A 4 -4.41 5.87 -10.46
CA SER A 4 -3.91 4.49 -10.49
C SER A 4 -4.09 3.87 -11.87
N GLN A 5 -3.15 3.01 -12.24
CA GLN A 5 -3.29 2.14 -13.42
C GLN A 5 -4.15 0.90 -13.15
N PHE A 6 -4.52 0.64 -11.90
CA PHE A 6 -5.33 -0.50 -11.49
C PHE A 6 -6.77 -0.08 -11.18
N SER A 7 -7.72 -0.93 -11.52
CA SER A 7 -9.13 -0.76 -11.21
C SER A 7 -9.75 -2.08 -10.76
N LEU A 8 -10.98 -2.04 -10.26
CA LEU A 8 -11.71 -3.23 -9.83
C LEU A 8 -11.89 -4.28 -10.94
N THR A 9 -11.85 -3.85 -12.20
CA THR A 9 -12.00 -4.72 -13.38
C THR A 9 -10.70 -4.99 -14.11
N SER A 10 -9.60 -4.32 -13.71
CA SER A 10 -8.28 -4.48 -14.34
C SER A 10 -7.19 -4.42 -13.29
N GLY A 11 -6.44 -5.50 -13.14
CA GLY A 11 -5.34 -5.64 -12.19
C GLY A 11 -5.77 -5.97 -10.76
N MET A 12 -6.99 -5.59 -10.33
CA MET A 12 -7.50 -5.82 -8.97
C MET A 12 -8.73 -6.74 -8.93
N GLN A 13 -9.08 -7.39 -10.03
CA GLN A 13 -10.28 -8.22 -10.11
C GLN A 13 -10.32 -9.38 -9.10
N TYR A 14 -9.17 -10.00 -8.84
CA TYR A 14 -9.10 -11.08 -7.84
C TYR A 14 -9.27 -10.56 -6.42
N LEU A 15 -8.59 -9.46 -6.08
CA LEU A 15 -8.79 -8.83 -4.77
C LEU A 15 -10.25 -8.41 -4.58
N ASN A 16 -10.86 -7.78 -5.59
CA ASN A 16 -12.27 -7.42 -5.57
C ASN A 16 -13.17 -8.63 -5.32
N MET A 17 -12.96 -9.72 -6.05
CA MET A 17 -13.71 -10.98 -5.89
C MET A 17 -13.58 -11.55 -4.47
N TYR A 18 -12.36 -11.63 -3.93
CA TYR A 18 -12.14 -12.15 -2.59
C TYR A 18 -12.76 -11.26 -1.50
N LEU A 19 -12.63 -9.95 -1.62
CA LEU A 19 -13.24 -9.03 -0.65
C LEU A 19 -14.78 -9.08 -0.68
N GLN A 20 -15.38 -9.20 -1.87
CA GLN A 20 -16.84 -9.37 -1.99
C GLN A 20 -17.32 -10.69 -1.36
N ASN A 21 -16.55 -11.76 -1.48
CA ASN A 21 -16.88 -13.05 -0.85
C ASN A 21 -16.83 -12.99 0.68
N GLU A 22 -16.03 -12.08 1.25
CA GLU A 22 -15.93 -11.84 2.71
C GLU A 22 -16.96 -10.79 3.20
N ILE A 23 -18.05 -10.59 2.45
CA ILE A 23 -19.20 -9.73 2.85
C ILE A 23 -18.82 -8.23 2.88
N ASN A 24 -17.91 -7.80 2.03
CA ASN A 24 -17.59 -6.38 1.92
C ASN A 24 -18.36 -5.73 0.75
N GLU A 25 -18.91 -4.57 1.01
CA GLU A 25 -19.39 -3.70 -0.06
C GLU A 25 -18.22 -2.92 -0.64
N ILE A 26 -18.02 -3.01 -1.96
CA ILE A 26 -16.89 -2.41 -2.63
C ILE A 26 -17.38 -1.46 -3.72
N ALA A 27 -16.92 -0.22 -3.65
CA ALA A 27 -17.23 0.81 -4.63
C ALA A 27 -15.96 1.51 -5.13
N SER A 28 -15.99 1.94 -6.37
CA SER A 28 -14.95 2.84 -6.90
C SER A 28 -15.25 4.27 -6.47
N LEU A 29 -14.23 4.95 -5.96
CA LEU A 29 -14.32 6.36 -5.57
C LEU A 29 -13.68 7.24 -6.65
N ASP A 30 -14.45 8.16 -7.21
CA ASP A 30 -13.92 9.29 -7.97
C ASP A 30 -13.82 10.50 -7.04
N ILE A 31 -12.67 10.59 -6.36
CA ILE A 31 -12.44 11.60 -5.33
C ILE A 31 -12.45 13.04 -5.88
N LEU A 32 -12.11 13.22 -7.16
CA LEU A 32 -12.15 14.54 -7.79
C LEU A 32 -13.58 15.04 -8.01
N SER A 33 -14.49 14.12 -8.34
CA SER A 33 -15.90 14.46 -8.53
C SER A 33 -16.63 14.61 -7.20
N THR A 34 -16.28 13.83 -6.18
CA THR A 34 -16.94 13.85 -4.88
C THR A 34 -16.39 14.89 -3.92
N GLY A 35 -15.10 15.25 -4.08
CA GLY A 35 -14.36 16.14 -3.19
C GLY A 35 -14.16 15.61 -1.76
N LYS A 36 -14.62 14.39 -1.47
CA LYS A 36 -14.50 13.73 -0.16
C LYS A 36 -14.50 12.23 -0.26
N VAL A 37 -14.00 11.54 0.76
CA VAL A 37 -14.24 10.12 0.99
C VAL A 37 -15.63 9.97 1.63
N PRO A 38 -16.49 9.05 1.16
CA PRO A 38 -17.82 8.83 1.76
C PRO A 38 -17.76 8.51 3.26
N ASP A 39 -18.77 8.95 4.00
CA ASP A 39 -18.79 8.81 5.46
C ASP A 39 -19.01 7.35 5.91
N ASP A 40 -19.53 6.49 5.04
CA ASP A 40 -19.70 5.05 5.21
C ASP A 40 -18.48 4.22 4.78
N CYS A 41 -17.43 4.85 4.26
CA CYS A 41 -16.19 4.18 3.91
C CYS A 41 -15.44 3.73 5.16
N ASN A 42 -15.34 2.42 5.39
CA ASN A 42 -14.57 1.86 6.50
C ASN A 42 -13.08 1.73 6.19
N THR A 43 -12.74 1.43 4.93
CA THR A 43 -11.35 1.29 4.49
C THR A 43 -11.17 1.85 3.09
N LEU A 44 -10.30 2.83 2.95
CA LEU A 44 -9.92 3.39 1.66
C LEU A 44 -8.76 2.58 1.08
N VAL A 45 -8.96 1.97 -0.08
CA VAL A 45 -7.91 1.24 -0.80
C VAL A 45 -7.26 2.17 -1.83
N ILE A 46 -5.95 2.38 -1.69
CA ILE A 46 -5.14 3.17 -2.62
C ILE A 46 -4.15 2.23 -3.30
N THR A 47 -4.18 2.20 -4.64
CA THR A 47 -3.34 1.29 -5.42
C THR A 47 -2.38 2.08 -6.29
N THR A 48 -1.11 1.84 -6.12
CA THR A 48 0.02 2.33 -6.94
C THR A 48 -0.26 3.65 -7.68
N PRO A 49 -0.23 4.80 -6.99
CA PRO A 49 -0.43 6.09 -7.65
C PRO A 49 0.69 6.31 -8.67
N ASN A 50 0.32 6.54 -9.94
CA ASN A 50 1.25 6.76 -11.05
C ASN A 50 1.53 8.25 -11.31
N LYS A 51 0.92 9.12 -10.53
CA LYS A 51 1.14 10.56 -10.45
C LYS A 51 0.82 11.05 -9.04
N ASP A 52 1.32 12.22 -8.67
CA ASP A 52 0.99 12.81 -7.38
C ASP A 52 -0.51 13.16 -7.28
N PHE A 53 -1.03 13.22 -6.08
CA PHE A 53 -2.38 13.70 -5.82
C PHE A 53 -2.45 15.22 -5.95
N ASP A 54 -3.60 15.73 -6.39
CA ASP A 54 -3.88 17.15 -6.27
C ASP A 54 -4.35 17.51 -4.84
N ASP A 55 -4.53 18.80 -4.60
CA ASP A 55 -4.91 19.31 -3.28
C ASP A 55 -6.32 18.85 -2.86
N ILE A 56 -7.25 18.65 -3.81
CA ILE A 56 -8.61 18.20 -3.53
C ILE A 56 -8.55 16.76 -3.00
N ALA A 57 -7.89 15.87 -3.71
CA ALA A 57 -7.73 14.49 -3.29
C ALA A 57 -6.94 14.38 -1.98
N THR A 58 -5.87 15.16 -1.86
CA THR A 58 -5.02 15.17 -0.66
C THR A 58 -5.82 15.59 0.57
N ASN A 59 -6.55 16.69 0.49
CA ASN A 59 -7.35 17.19 1.61
C ASN A 59 -8.47 16.20 1.98
N ALA A 60 -9.16 15.64 0.98
CA ALA A 60 -10.21 14.64 1.22
C ALA A 60 -9.68 13.38 1.94
N ILE A 61 -8.49 12.89 1.56
CA ILE A 61 -7.84 11.75 2.20
C ILE A 61 -7.38 12.13 3.62
N MET A 62 -6.79 13.31 3.80
CA MET A 62 -6.36 13.79 5.12
C MET A 62 -7.53 13.96 6.09
N ASP A 63 -8.66 14.50 5.62
CA ASP A 63 -9.88 14.62 6.42
C ASP A 63 -10.43 13.26 6.84
N TYR A 64 -10.39 12.27 5.93
CA TYR A 64 -10.79 10.90 6.22
C TYR A 64 -9.86 10.26 7.28
N ILE A 65 -8.55 10.41 7.16
CA ILE A 65 -7.57 9.94 8.16
C ILE A 65 -7.82 10.58 9.52
N ASN A 66 -8.02 11.90 9.56
CA ASN A 66 -8.25 12.66 10.79
C ASN A 66 -9.54 12.25 11.52
N LYS A 67 -10.51 11.68 10.80
CA LYS A 67 -11.74 11.08 11.35
C LYS A 67 -11.55 9.63 11.82
N GLY A 68 -10.35 9.07 11.71
CA GLY A 68 -10.04 7.69 12.11
C GLY A 68 -10.26 6.66 11.00
N GLY A 69 -10.33 7.06 9.76
CA GLY A 69 -10.47 6.17 8.61
C GLY A 69 -9.26 5.27 8.40
N ASN A 70 -9.49 4.04 7.92
CA ASN A 70 -8.43 3.07 7.65
C ASN A 70 -7.97 3.13 6.19
N ILE A 71 -6.67 2.96 5.97
CA ILE A 71 -6.10 2.91 4.62
C ILE A 71 -5.42 1.55 4.39
N LEU A 72 -5.75 0.92 3.27
CA LEU A 72 -4.96 -0.16 2.68
C LEU A 72 -4.18 0.44 1.50
N TRP A 73 -2.87 0.63 1.70
CA TRP A 73 -1.99 1.15 0.65
C TRP A 73 -1.25 0.00 -0.02
N LEU A 74 -1.54 -0.22 -1.30
CA LEU A 74 -0.89 -1.24 -2.12
C LEU A 74 0.00 -0.56 -3.16
N ASN A 75 1.30 -0.83 -3.09
CA ASN A 75 2.26 -0.25 -4.00
C ASN A 75 3.02 -1.31 -4.80
N SER A 76 3.38 -0.96 -6.02
CA SER A 76 4.25 -1.73 -6.91
C SER A 76 5.26 -0.77 -7.56
N ALA A 77 6.37 -1.28 -8.00
CA ALA A 77 7.35 -0.47 -8.71
C ALA A 77 6.77 0.14 -10.00
N ILE A 78 7.06 1.41 -10.22
CA ILE A 78 6.69 2.14 -11.43
C ILE A 78 7.92 2.75 -12.08
N ALA A 79 7.94 2.73 -13.41
CA ALA A 79 9.12 3.17 -14.18
C ALA A 79 9.31 4.70 -14.20
N ASN A 80 8.22 5.46 -13.99
CA ASN A 80 8.26 6.91 -14.09
C ASN A 80 8.60 7.54 -12.74
N GLN A 81 9.64 8.34 -12.71
CA GLN A 81 9.93 9.20 -11.57
C GLN A 81 9.02 10.43 -11.63
N VAL A 82 8.25 10.64 -10.59
CA VAL A 82 7.36 11.78 -10.39
C VAL A 82 7.64 12.33 -9.00
N ASP A 83 7.51 13.63 -8.82
CA ASP A 83 7.53 14.23 -7.49
C ASP A 83 6.22 13.90 -6.76
N TYR A 84 6.32 13.11 -5.70
CA TYR A 84 5.20 12.67 -4.89
C TYR A 84 5.03 13.51 -3.62
N THR A 85 4.92 14.83 -3.78
CA THR A 85 4.83 15.78 -2.65
C THR A 85 3.60 15.51 -1.79
N ASN A 86 2.45 15.38 -2.40
CA ASN A 86 1.18 15.16 -1.70
C ASN A 86 1.02 13.72 -1.19
N VAL A 87 1.47 12.74 -1.95
CA VAL A 87 1.55 11.34 -1.49
C VAL A 87 2.45 11.24 -0.24
N ASN A 88 3.62 11.87 -0.28
CA ASN A 88 4.52 11.92 0.88
C ASN A 88 3.88 12.60 2.09
N LYS A 89 3.13 13.67 1.91
CA LYS A 89 2.39 14.35 2.98
C LYS A 89 1.39 13.42 3.67
N ILE A 90 0.65 12.62 2.90
CA ILE A 90 -0.29 11.64 3.45
C ILE A 90 0.45 10.54 4.20
N LEU A 91 1.46 9.92 3.58
CA LEU A 91 2.20 8.80 4.16
C LEU A 91 3.02 9.20 5.38
N ALA A 92 3.49 10.44 5.45
CA ALA A 92 4.21 10.96 6.61
C ALA A 92 3.37 10.96 7.89
N THR A 93 2.03 11.01 7.80
CA THR A 93 1.14 10.88 8.97
C THR A 93 1.26 9.52 9.65
N TYR A 94 1.68 8.51 8.91
CA TYR A 94 1.95 7.15 9.38
C TYR A 94 3.44 6.85 9.57
N GLY A 95 4.29 7.87 9.50
CA GLY A 95 5.73 7.70 9.63
C GLY A 95 6.40 7.03 8.42
N VAL A 96 5.75 7.02 7.26
CA VAL A 96 6.35 6.52 6.00
C VAL A 96 6.84 7.71 5.17
N ASN A 97 8.17 7.79 4.96
CA ASN A 97 8.80 8.88 4.21
C ASN A 97 10.26 8.53 3.86
N PRO A 98 10.70 8.69 2.62
CA PRO A 98 9.90 9.07 1.44
C PRO A 98 9.10 7.89 0.87
N PHE A 99 8.10 8.20 0.04
CA PHE A 99 7.42 7.21 -0.79
C PHE A 99 8.36 6.71 -1.89
N GLU A 100 8.52 5.39 -1.97
CA GLU A 100 9.42 4.75 -2.91
C GLU A 100 8.66 4.11 -4.07
N VAL A 101 9.20 4.27 -5.27
CA VAL A 101 8.64 3.72 -6.50
C VAL A 101 9.61 2.79 -7.23
N GLY A 102 10.86 2.72 -6.78
CA GLY A 102 11.87 1.82 -7.32
C GLY A 102 11.62 0.37 -6.90
N ALA A 103 11.85 -0.60 -7.80
CA ALA A 103 11.80 -2.00 -7.45
C ALA A 103 13.00 -2.37 -6.55
N ILE A 104 12.71 -3.10 -5.48
CA ILE A 104 13.76 -3.80 -4.74
C ILE A 104 14.16 -5.05 -5.50
N ARG A 105 15.41 -5.47 -5.32
CA ARG A 105 15.97 -6.68 -5.93
C ARG A 105 16.56 -7.56 -4.85
N GLU A 106 16.17 -8.82 -4.84
CA GLU A 106 16.74 -9.83 -3.96
C GLU A 106 18.15 -10.20 -4.45
N THR A 107 19.04 -10.45 -3.52
CA THR A 107 20.42 -10.88 -3.81
C THR A 107 20.70 -12.31 -3.38
N ASP A 108 19.90 -12.86 -2.47
CA ASP A 108 19.97 -14.26 -2.06
C ASP A 108 19.18 -15.14 -3.02
N ILE A 109 19.88 -15.97 -3.80
CA ILE A 109 19.29 -16.87 -4.80
C ILE A 109 18.28 -17.84 -4.16
N SER A 110 18.45 -18.21 -2.90
CA SER A 110 17.52 -19.10 -2.18
C SER A 110 16.16 -18.45 -1.91
N LYS A 111 16.10 -17.13 -1.97
CA LYS A 111 14.89 -16.31 -1.78
C LYS A 111 14.32 -15.77 -3.11
N MET A 112 14.74 -16.31 -4.23
CA MET A 112 14.25 -15.95 -5.56
C MET A 112 13.48 -17.10 -6.20
N VAL A 113 12.45 -16.77 -6.95
CA VAL A 113 11.80 -17.72 -7.85
C VAL A 113 12.54 -17.72 -9.19
N SER A 114 12.94 -18.90 -9.65
CA SER A 114 13.63 -19.06 -10.95
C SER A 114 14.88 -18.16 -11.12
N GLN A 115 15.58 -17.87 -10.02
CA GLN A 115 16.75 -16.97 -10.00
C GLN A 115 16.45 -15.55 -10.52
N SER A 116 15.19 -15.13 -10.47
CA SER A 116 14.78 -13.78 -10.87
C SER A 116 14.80 -12.85 -9.65
N PRO A 117 15.64 -11.82 -9.62
CA PRO A 117 15.75 -10.89 -8.47
C PRO A 117 14.46 -10.11 -8.17
N ASP A 118 13.57 -10.00 -9.15
CA ASP A 118 12.31 -9.28 -9.04
C ASP A 118 11.16 -10.16 -8.50
N LEU A 119 11.38 -11.48 -8.44
CA LEU A 119 10.45 -12.49 -7.92
C LEU A 119 10.92 -12.97 -6.55
N ILE A 120 10.52 -12.25 -5.51
CA ILE A 120 11.04 -12.40 -4.16
C ILE A 120 10.16 -13.35 -3.35
N ILE A 121 10.79 -14.33 -2.68
CA ILE A 121 10.17 -15.16 -1.64
C ILE A 121 10.41 -14.44 -0.31
N PRO A 122 9.39 -13.75 0.24
CA PRO A 122 9.56 -12.95 1.45
C PRO A 122 9.56 -13.82 2.71
N GLU A 123 10.08 -13.27 3.79
CA GLU A 123 9.94 -13.81 5.14
C GLU A 123 8.66 -13.28 5.78
N ILE A 124 7.74 -14.18 6.14
CA ILE A 124 6.48 -13.82 6.78
C ILE A 124 6.68 -13.83 8.30
N GLN A 125 6.37 -12.72 8.95
CA GLN A 125 6.39 -12.61 10.40
C GLN A 125 5.06 -13.11 10.98
N TYR A 126 5.11 -13.85 12.09
CA TYR A 126 3.89 -14.33 12.74
C TYR A 126 3.10 -13.16 13.38
N SER A 127 1.83 -13.09 13.08
CA SER A 127 0.87 -12.15 13.67
C SER A 127 -0.55 -12.66 13.45
N ASP A 128 -1.54 -12.03 14.09
CA ASP A 128 -2.95 -12.37 13.84
C ASP A 128 -3.36 -12.14 12.38
N VAL A 129 -2.72 -11.20 11.70
CA VAL A 129 -2.97 -10.91 10.27
C VAL A 129 -2.38 -12.00 9.37
N THR A 130 -1.17 -12.46 9.68
CA THR A 130 -0.39 -13.36 8.83
C THR A 130 -0.48 -14.84 9.21
N LYS A 131 -1.12 -15.19 10.34
CA LYS A 131 -1.15 -16.57 10.88
C LYS A 131 -1.59 -17.63 9.88
N LYS A 132 -2.49 -17.29 8.95
CA LYS A 132 -2.98 -18.24 7.92
C LYS A 132 -1.96 -18.51 6.82
N ILE A 133 -1.02 -17.62 6.60
CA ILE A 133 0.03 -17.72 5.57
C ILE A 133 1.42 -17.91 6.18
N TYR A 134 1.56 -17.82 7.49
CA TYR A 134 2.81 -18.10 8.19
C TYR A 134 3.23 -19.55 7.92
N ASN A 135 4.49 -19.77 7.57
CA ASN A 135 5.02 -21.03 7.06
C ASN A 135 4.45 -21.48 5.68
N SER A 136 3.74 -20.61 4.97
CA SER A 136 3.33 -20.87 3.60
C SER A 136 4.50 -20.68 2.65
N THR A 137 4.68 -21.59 1.69
CA THR A 137 5.67 -21.45 0.61
C THR A 137 5.12 -20.75 -0.64
N GLY A 138 3.89 -20.28 -0.58
CA GLY A 138 3.16 -19.77 -1.74
C GLY A 138 3.12 -18.25 -1.89
N VAL A 139 3.81 -17.50 -1.03
CA VAL A 139 3.82 -16.02 -1.15
C VAL A 139 5.03 -15.59 -1.97
N ILE A 140 4.78 -14.85 -3.02
CA ILE A 140 5.80 -14.29 -3.92
C ILE A 140 5.49 -12.83 -4.15
N PHE A 141 6.49 -11.98 -4.05
CA PHE A 141 6.39 -10.58 -4.44
C PHE A 141 7.03 -10.37 -5.81
N LEU A 142 6.29 -9.70 -6.68
CA LEU A 142 6.76 -9.25 -7.99
C LEU A 142 6.85 -7.73 -7.97
N ASN A 143 8.03 -7.21 -8.34
CA ASN A 143 8.27 -5.76 -8.43
C ASN A 143 7.87 -4.99 -7.15
N ALA A 144 8.20 -5.55 -6.00
CA ALA A 144 7.96 -4.89 -4.72
C ALA A 144 8.78 -3.61 -4.57
N THR A 145 8.27 -2.68 -3.80
CA THR A 145 8.97 -1.44 -3.43
C THR A 145 9.34 -1.44 -1.96
N LYS A 146 10.32 -0.65 -1.60
CA LYS A 146 10.69 -0.44 -0.20
C LYS A 146 9.67 0.46 0.50
N ILE A 147 9.39 0.15 1.76
CA ILE A 147 8.66 1.05 2.66
C ILE A 147 9.67 1.68 3.61
N ASN A 148 9.95 2.97 3.44
CA ASN A 148 10.82 3.72 4.34
C ASN A 148 10.00 4.21 5.53
N VAL A 149 10.33 3.69 6.71
CA VAL A 149 9.69 4.11 7.97
C VAL A 149 10.70 4.95 8.74
N VAL A 150 10.24 6.07 9.27
CA VAL A 150 11.05 6.93 10.15
C VAL A 150 11.48 6.18 11.42
N ASP A 151 12.42 6.72 12.15
CA ASP A 151 12.93 6.10 13.37
C ASP A 151 11.87 5.99 14.49
N SER A 152 12.21 5.25 15.53
CA SER A 152 11.29 4.97 16.64
C SER A 152 10.90 6.22 17.44
N GLU A 153 11.77 7.22 17.51
CA GLU A 153 11.48 8.47 18.20
C GLU A 153 10.43 9.28 17.41
N ALA A 154 10.60 9.40 16.10
CA ALA A 154 9.63 10.07 15.23
C ALA A 154 8.27 9.34 15.23
N LEU A 155 8.26 7.99 15.20
CA LEU A 155 7.03 7.21 15.33
C LEU A 155 6.34 7.47 16.67
N SER A 156 7.07 7.53 17.77
CA SER A 156 6.52 7.84 19.09
C SER A 156 5.88 9.23 19.12
N ASN A 157 6.53 10.24 18.53
CA ASN A 157 6.01 11.59 18.42
C ASN A 157 4.73 11.66 17.60
N LEU A 158 4.62 10.83 16.55
CA LEU A 158 3.41 10.67 15.73
C LEU A 158 2.34 9.81 16.40
N LYS A 159 2.64 9.14 17.52
CA LYS A 159 1.78 8.14 18.18
C LYS A 159 1.42 6.98 17.25
N VAL A 160 2.35 6.56 16.42
CA VAL A 160 2.21 5.46 15.46
C VAL A 160 2.98 4.24 15.96
N THR A 161 2.34 3.07 15.88
CA THR A 161 2.98 1.78 16.15
C THR A 161 3.22 1.05 14.83
N LYS A 162 4.46 0.63 14.60
CA LYS A 162 4.84 -0.18 13.45
C LYS A 162 4.80 -1.66 13.79
N THR A 163 4.23 -2.47 12.90
CA THR A 163 4.34 -3.93 12.94
C THR A 163 4.79 -4.43 11.58
N ASP A 164 5.93 -5.11 11.54
CA ASP A 164 6.42 -5.75 10.32
C ASP A 164 5.69 -7.08 10.12
N LEU A 165 4.92 -7.21 9.05
CA LEU A 165 4.20 -8.43 8.72
C LEU A 165 4.99 -9.31 7.75
N ILE A 166 5.73 -8.69 6.84
CA ILE A 166 6.48 -9.34 5.78
C ILE A 166 7.79 -8.56 5.57
N LYS A 167 8.89 -9.29 5.43
CA LYS A 167 10.23 -8.73 5.22
C LYS A 167 10.92 -9.38 4.02
N THR A 168 11.83 -8.65 3.43
CA THR A 168 12.86 -9.17 2.50
C THR A 168 14.20 -9.22 3.20
N SER A 169 15.19 -9.82 2.60
CA SER A 169 16.56 -9.84 3.14
C SER A 169 17.20 -8.46 3.13
#